data_b9cd559e7c9fc7219ba5bc654b0819b9
#
_entry.id   b9cd559e7c9fc7219ba5bc654b0819b9
#
_cell.length_a   1.000
_cell.length_b   1.000
_cell.length_c   1.000
_cell.angle_alpha   90.00
_cell.angle_beta   90.00
_cell.angle_gamma   90.00
#
_symmetry.space_group_name_H-M   'P 1'
#
loop_
_entity.id
_entity.type
_entity.pdbx_description
1 polymer ?
#
loop_
_entity_poly.entity_id
_entity_poly.type
_entity_poly.pdbx_seq_one_letter_code
_entity_poly.pdbx_strand_id
1 'polypeptide(L)'
;MAERIENIPVTLNDKRILTLIGYRRRPKVIDHSVLKLLVEEKEEAMRLIRPEALFAVLDHSETNRHPIFDHAEKVAFCLCTIGAELEAQSSGHFRSNDMLRGLILDAIGSEAAEGVARHADLALAKLARKMDLWPSKRFSPGYKNWDLSEQKFVFDILPAKEMGVTLNASLMMIPRKSVSFGMNYYRDSQFTTRKSFP
;
A
#
# COMPACT_ATOMS: atom_id res chain seq x y z
N MET A 1 -0.12 9.95 18.40
CA MET A 1 0.52 8.64 18.70
C MET A 1 0.21 7.71 17.53
N ALA A 2 1.17 6.90 17.09
CA ALA A 2 0.92 5.94 16.01
C ALA A 2 0.16 4.70 16.53
N GLU A 3 -0.75 4.18 15.71
CA GLU A 3 -1.60 3.04 16.02
C GLU A 3 -1.47 1.96 14.95
N ARG A 4 -1.76 0.69 15.29
CA ARG A 4 -1.78 -0.43 14.33
C ARG A 4 -3.19 -0.69 13.83
N ILE A 5 -3.30 -1.09 12.56
CA ILE A 5 -4.54 -1.65 12.03
C ILE A 5 -4.45 -3.17 12.18
N GLU A 6 -5.39 -3.71 12.95
CA GLU A 6 -5.44 -5.14 13.26
C GLU A 6 -6.25 -5.92 12.21
N ASN A 7 -5.99 -7.24 12.14
CA ASN A 7 -6.77 -8.19 11.34
C ASN A 7 -6.86 -7.83 9.85
N ILE A 8 -5.72 -7.52 9.23
CA ILE A 8 -5.66 -7.14 7.82
C ILE A 8 -5.80 -8.41 6.95
N PRO A 9 -6.89 -8.57 6.19
CA PRO A 9 -7.06 -9.73 5.32
C PRO A 9 -6.18 -9.60 4.09
N VAL A 10 -5.53 -10.69 3.71
CA VAL A 10 -4.78 -10.78 2.45
C VAL A 10 -5.72 -11.34 1.38
N THR A 11 -6.08 -10.50 0.41
CA THR A 11 -6.89 -10.89 -0.74
C THR A 11 -6.10 -10.67 -2.03
N LEU A 12 -5.98 -11.71 -2.85
CA LEU A 12 -5.21 -11.70 -4.09
C LEU A 12 -6.18 -11.73 -5.30
N ASN A 13 -6.08 -10.75 -6.17
CA ASN A 13 -6.90 -10.66 -7.37
C ASN A 13 -6.12 -11.16 -8.60
N ASP A 14 -6.48 -12.36 -9.08
CA ASP A 14 -5.79 -13.02 -10.20
C ASP A 14 -5.74 -12.16 -11.47
N LYS A 15 -6.82 -11.43 -11.78
CA LYS A 15 -6.85 -10.55 -12.97
C LYS A 15 -5.82 -9.41 -12.86
N ARG A 16 -5.63 -8.87 -11.65
CA ARG A 16 -4.61 -7.85 -11.41
C ARG A 16 -3.21 -8.42 -11.47
N ILE A 17 -2.98 -9.59 -10.87
CA ILE A 17 -1.69 -10.28 -10.92
C ILE A 17 -1.33 -10.58 -12.39
N LEU A 18 -2.24 -11.17 -13.15
CA LEU A 18 -2.04 -11.43 -14.58
C LEU A 18 -1.76 -10.15 -15.37
N THR A 19 -2.41 -9.04 -15.04
CA THR A 19 -2.12 -7.75 -15.68
C THR A 19 -0.71 -7.26 -15.37
N LEU A 20 -0.23 -7.44 -14.15
CA LEU A 20 1.11 -7.05 -13.72
C LEU A 20 2.21 -7.86 -14.42
N ILE A 21 1.97 -9.13 -14.75
CA ILE A 21 2.88 -9.97 -15.54
C ILE A 21 2.71 -9.84 -17.05
N GLY A 22 1.95 -8.84 -17.52
CA GLY A 22 1.87 -8.46 -18.94
C GLY A 22 0.65 -8.98 -19.70
N TYR A 23 -0.28 -9.71 -19.06
CA TYR A 23 -1.52 -10.08 -19.72
C TYR A 23 -2.46 -8.88 -19.85
N ARG A 24 -3.17 -8.77 -20.98
CA ARG A 24 -4.20 -7.76 -21.18
C ARG A 24 -5.36 -8.01 -20.21
N ARG A 25 -6.13 -6.96 -19.87
CA ARG A 25 -7.28 -7.04 -18.93
C ARG A 25 -8.31 -8.14 -19.26
N ARG A 26 -8.40 -8.57 -20.52
CA ARG A 26 -9.24 -9.68 -20.98
C ARG A 26 -8.44 -10.51 -22.01
N PRO A 27 -7.50 -11.33 -21.58
CA PRO A 27 -6.77 -12.20 -22.49
C PRO A 27 -7.75 -13.21 -23.09
N LYS A 28 -7.62 -13.48 -24.42
CA LYS A 28 -8.41 -14.51 -25.08
C LYS A 28 -7.98 -15.90 -24.62
N VAL A 29 -6.70 -16.08 -24.36
CA VAL A 29 -6.10 -17.33 -23.89
C VAL A 29 -5.01 -16.97 -22.88
N ILE A 30 -4.93 -17.72 -21.80
CA ILE A 30 -3.81 -17.72 -20.85
C ILE A 30 -3.20 -19.11 -20.91
N ASP A 31 -1.89 -19.18 -20.98
CA ASP A 31 -1.18 -20.46 -20.98
C ASP A 31 -1.49 -21.24 -19.69
N HIS A 32 -1.80 -22.53 -19.85
CA HIS A 32 -2.13 -23.40 -18.72
C HIS A 32 -0.96 -23.51 -17.72
N SER A 33 0.28 -23.48 -18.20
CA SER A 33 1.46 -23.49 -17.34
C SER A 33 1.54 -22.26 -16.43
N VAL A 34 1.18 -21.09 -16.95
CA VAL A 34 1.11 -19.83 -16.16
C VAL A 34 0.02 -19.90 -15.11
N LEU A 35 -1.17 -20.44 -15.44
CA LEU A 35 -2.25 -20.60 -14.47
C LEU A 35 -1.87 -21.57 -13.36
N LYS A 36 -1.21 -22.68 -13.70
CA LYS A 36 -0.72 -23.65 -12.71
C LYS A 36 0.30 -23.00 -11.77
N LEU A 37 1.30 -22.31 -12.32
CA LEU A 37 2.30 -21.59 -11.53
C LEU A 37 1.66 -20.49 -10.66
N LEU A 38 0.67 -19.78 -11.17
CA LEU A 38 -0.05 -18.77 -10.38
C LEU A 38 -0.70 -19.37 -9.15
N VAL A 39 -1.30 -20.55 -9.24
CA VAL A 39 -1.89 -21.24 -8.09
C VAL A 39 -0.81 -21.62 -7.08
N GLU A 40 0.28 -22.28 -7.56
CA GLU A 40 1.39 -22.70 -6.70
C GLU A 40 2.03 -21.49 -5.97
N GLU A 41 2.33 -20.41 -6.69
CA GLU A 41 2.96 -19.23 -6.12
C GLU A 41 2.02 -18.45 -5.18
N LYS A 42 0.71 -18.51 -5.38
CA LYS A 42 -0.26 -17.93 -4.42
C LYS A 42 -0.25 -18.69 -3.09
N GLU A 43 -0.19 -20.01 -3.12
CA GLU A 43 -0.09 -20.82 -1.90
C GLU A 43 1.19 -20.50 -1.13
N GLU A 44 2.32 -20.40 -1.85
CA GLU A 44 3.60 -20.01 -1.26
C GLU A 44 3.56 -18.58 -0.70
N ALA A 45 3.03 -17.63 -1.47
CA ALA A 45 2.89 -16.24 -1.05
C ALA A 45 2.10 -16.10 0.26
N MET A 46 1.03 -16.87 0.43
CA MET A 46 0.22 -16.83 1.67
C MET A 46 0.99 -17.30 2.90
N ARG A 47 2.06 -18.08 2.73
CA ARG A 47 2.95 -18.48 3.84
C ARG A 47 3.98 -17.38 4.18
N LEU A 48 4.35 -16.57 3.19
CA LEU A 48 5.42 -15.56 3.28
C LEU A 48 4.90 -14.16 3.66
N ILE A 49 3.66 -13.85 3.31
CA ILE A 49 3.08 -12.52 3.55
C ILE A 49 2.86 -12.29 5.05
N ARG A 50 3.37 -11.15 5.54
CA ARG A 50 3.17 -10.63 6.90
C ARG A 50 2.57 -9.23 6.78
N PRO A 51 1.23 -9.11 6.68
CA PRO A 51 0.59 -7.84 6.45
C PRO A 51 0.59 -7.01 7.74
N GLU A 52 1.13 -5.80 7.66
CA GLU A 52 1.11 -4.83 8.75
C GLU A 52 0.75 -3.45 8.22
N ALA A 53 0.09 -2.65 9.06
CA ALA A 53 -0.17 -1.25 8.78
C ALA A 53 -0.11 -0.43 10.08
N LEU A 54 0.62 0.68 10.02
CA LEU A 54 0.66 1.72 11.04
C LEU A 54 0.02 2.99 10.50
N PHE A 55 -0.66 3.74 11.37
CA PHE A 55 -1.17 5.06 11.02
C PHE A 55 -1.05 6.04 12.19
N ALA A 56 -1.07 7.32 11.87
CA ALA A 56 -1.25 8.40 12.82
C ALA A 56 -2.20 9.45 12.21
N VAL A 57 -3.03 10.06 13.05
CA VAL A 57 -3.88 11.18 12.66
C VAL A 57 -3.37 12.42 13.37
N LEU A 58 -2.98 13.44 12.59
CA LEU A 58 -2.48 14.70 13.06
C LEU A 58 -3.53 15.81 12.82
N ASP A 59 -3.55 16.82 13.67
CA ASP A 59 -4.21 18.07 13.33
C ASP A 59 -3.46 18.77 12.20
N HIS A 60 -4.16 19.54 11.37
CA HIS A 60 -3.52 20.27 10.26
C HIS A 60 -2.33 21.13 10.71
N SER A 61 -2.42 21.73 11.91
CA SER A 61 -1.34 22.55 12.50
C SER A 61 -0.07 21.77 12.85
N GLU A 62 -0.17 20.46 13.01
CA GLU A 62 0.94 19.56 13.34
C GLU A 62 1.61 18.98 12.08
N THR A 63 1.05 19.22 10.89
CA THR A 63 1.65 18.82 9.63
C THR A 63 2.76 19.80 9.20
N ASN A 64 3.54 19.43 8.19
CA ASN A 64 4.53 20.33 7.59
C ASN A 64 3.91 21.42 6.70
N ARG A 65 2.59 21.62 6.78
CA ARG A 65 1.80 22.61 6.04
C ARG A 65 2.00 22.58 4.52
N HIS A 66 2.28 21.41 3.97
CA HIS A 66 2.34 21.26 2.52
C HIS A 66 0.97 21.56 1.90
N PRO A 67 0.89 22.25 0.73
CA PRO A 67 -0.38 22.65 0.11
C PRO A 67 -1.36 21.49 -0.18
N ILE A 68 -0.86 20.25 -0.26
CA ILE A 68 -1.72 19.06 -0.43
C ILE A 68 -2.67 18.83 0.76
N PHE A 69 -2.37 19.43 1.92
CA PHE A 69 -3.18 19.34 3.14
C PHE A 69 -4.14 20.52 3.32
N ASP A 70 -4.16 21.49 2.37
CA ASP A 70 -5.00 22.67 2.47
C ASP A 70 -6.47 22.29 2.70
N HIS A 71 -7.13 23.07 3.54
CA HIS A 71 -8.51 22.87 3.97
C HIS A 71 -8.78 21.60 4.80
N ALA A 72 -7.78 20.75 5.05
CA ALA A 72 -7.95 19.61 5.94
C ALA A 72 -8.05 20.10 7.41
N GLU A 73 -8.96 19.50 8.17
CA GLU A 73 -9.00 19.64 9.64
C GLU A 73 -7.92 18.77 10.26
N LYS A 74 -7.84 17.52 9.78
CA LYS A 74 -6.85 16.53 10.16
C LYS A 74 -6.30 15.80 8.94
N VAL A 75 -5.13 15.21 9.12
CA VAL A 75 -4.49 14.38 8.09
C VAL A 75 -4.11 13.04 8.72
N ALA A 76 -4.56 11.95 8.13
CA ALA A 76 -4.09 10.62 8.46
C ALA A 76 -2.89 10.26 7.59
N PHE A 77 -1.82 9.78 8.20
CA PHE A 77 -0.65 9.19 7.53
C PHE A 77 -0.63 7.71 7.80
N CYS A 78 -0.31 6.91 6.79
CA CYS A 78 -0.32 5.46 6.90
C CYS A 78 0.88 4.86 6.19
N LEU A 79 1.44 3.80 6.79
CA LEU A 79 2.46 2.95 6.22
C LEU A 79 1.99 1.51 6.29
N CYS A 80 2.05 0.81 5.16
CA CYS A 80 1.66 -0.58 5.00
C CYS A 80 2.84 -1.39 4.48
N THR A 81 2.95 -2.65 4.88
CA THR A 81 3.92 -3.60 4.33
C THR A 81 3.34 -5.01 4.29
N ILE A 82 3.96 -5.89 3.53
CA ILE A 82 3.71 -7.34 3.58
C ILE A 82 4.93 -8.12 4.08
N GLY A 83 5.92 -7.42 4.66
CA GLY A 83 7.19 -8.01 5.09
C GLY A 83 8.17 -8.21 3.94
N ALA A 84 9.35 -8.73 4.26
CA ALA A 84 10.47 -8.88 3.32
C ALA A 84 10.56 -10.28 2.68
N GLU A 85 9.91 -11.29 3.28
CA GLU A 85 10.12 -12.69 2.93
C GLU A 85 9.74 -13.01 1.48
N LEU A 86 8.58 -12.52 1.02
CA LEU A 86 8.11 -12.73 -0.35
C LEU A 86 9.05 -12.09 -1.38
N GLU A 87 9.56 -10.89 -1.11
CA GLU A 87 10.52 -10.22 -1.99
C GLU A 87 11.86 -10.97 -2.05
N ALA A 88 12.31 -11.51 -0.94
CA ALA A 88 13.52 -12.34 -0.88
C ALA A 88 13.36 -13.62 -1.70
N GLN A 89 12.22 -14.31 -1.60
CA GLN A 89 11.90 -15.51 -2.36
C GLN A 89 11.83 -15.23 -3.86
N SER A 90 11.10 -14.19 -4.27
CA SER A 90 11.03 -13.75 -5.68
C SER A 90 12.43 -13.46 -6.23
N SER A 91 13.27 -12.75 -5.47
CA SER A 91 14.67 -12.48 -5.84
C SER A 91 15.50 -13.77 -5.93
N GLY A 92 15.19 -14.77 -5.12
CA GLY A 92 15.79 -16.11 -5.19
C GLY A 92 15.50 -16.79 -6.52
N HIS A 93 14.26 -16.78 -6.99
CA HIS A 93 13.86 -17.33 -8.29
C HIS A 93 14.59 -16.63 -9.44
N PHE A 94 14.72 -15.31 -9.43
CA PHE A 94 15.49 -14.60 -10.46
C PHE A 94 16.97 -15.01 -10.47
N ARG A 95 17.59 -15.18 -9.28
CA ARG A 95 18.99 -15.64 -9.19
C ARG A 95 19.19 -17.07 -9.66
N SER A 96 18.20 -17.95 -9.49
CA SER A 96 18.22 -19.33 -9.98
C SER A 96 17.78 -19.47 -11.45
N ASN A 97 17.59 -18.36 -12.16
CA ASN A 97 17.12 -18.31 -13.55
C ASN A 97 15.68 -18.82 -13.76
N ASP A 98 14.88 -18.90 -12.70
CA ASP A 98 13.44 -19.22 -12.79
C ASP A 98 12.63 -17.91 -12.92
N MET A 99 12.76 -17.30 -14.10
CA MET A 99 12.23 -15.95 -14.36
C MET A 99 10.71 -15.87 -14.21
N LEU A 100 10.00 -16.93 -14.63
CA LEU A 100 8.53 -16.90 -14.62
C LEU A 100 7.98 -16.98 -13.19
N ARG A 101 8.52 -17.85 -12.34
CA ARG A 101 8.13 -17.91 -10.92
C ARG A 101 8.46 -16.59 -10.20
N GLY A 102 9.69 -16.09 -10.42
CA GLY A 102 10.10 -14.82 -9.85
C GLY A 102 9.15 -13.67 -10.21
N LEU A 103 8.75 -13.58 -11.49
CA LEU A 103 7.84 -12.55 -11.97
C LEU A 103 6.43 -12.70 -11.40
N ILE A 104 5.89 -13.92 -11.35
CA ILE A 104 4.57 -14.19 -10.78
C ILE A 104 4.56 -13.84 -9.29
N LEU A 105 5.56 -14.28 -8.52
CA LEU A 105 5.65 -14.01 -7.10
C LEU A 105 5.85 -12.52 -6.81
N ASP A 106 6.65 -11.80 -7.61
CA ASP A 106 6.78 -10.34 -7.50
C ASP A 106 5.45 -9.61 -7.75
N ALA A 107 4.68 -10.05 -8.75
CA ALA A 107 3.37 -9.50 -9.05
C ALA A 107 2.34 -9.78 -7.95
N ILE A 108 2.37 -10.99 -7.36
CA ILE A 108 1.55 -11.33 -6.19
C ILE A 108 1.88 -10.41 -5.02
N GLY A 109 3.17 -10.18 -4.74
CA GLY A 109 3.59 -9.25 -3.68
C GLY A 109 3.11 -7.83 -3.91
N SER A 110 3.12 -7.36 -5.15
CA SER A 110 2.58 -6.02 -5.50
C SER A 110 1.07 -5.92 -5.28
N GLU A 111 0.30 -6.94 -5.68
CA GLU A 111 -1.15 -6.98 -5.43
C GLU A 111 -1.47 -7.10 -3.94
N ALA A 112 -0.69 -7.90 -3.20
CA ALA A 112 -0.86 -8.05 -1.76
C ALA A 112 -0.61 -6.73 -1.01
N ALA A 113 0.50 -6.04 -1.30
CA ALA A 113 0.82 -4.74 -0.68
C ALA A 113 -0.26 -3.69 -0.97
N GLU A 114 -0.75 -3.65 -2.21
CA GLU A 114 -1.87 -2.79 -2.60
C GLU A 114 -3.18 -3.22 -1.92
N GLY A 115 -3.37 -4.52 -1.66
CA GLY A 115 -4.49 -5.07 -0.89
C GLY A 115 -4.50 -4.56 0.56
N VAL A 116 -3.34 -4.62 1.23
CA VAL A 116 -3.14 -4.07 2.58
C VAL A 116 -3.44 -2.56 2.59
N ALA A 117 -2.90 -1.81 1.62
CA ALA A 117 -3.14 -0.38 1.53
C ALA A 117 -4.61 -0.03 1.25
N ARG A 118 -5.34 -0.82 0.47
CA ARG A 118 -6.80 -0.65 0.28
C ARG A 118 -7.57 -0.91 1.57
N HIS A 119 -7.20 -1.93 2.35
CA HIS A 119 -7.82 -2.20 3.64
C HIS A 119 -7.59 -1.04 4.61
N ALA A 120 -6.37 -0.55 4.71
CA ALA A 120 -6.01 0.60 5.54
C ALA A 120 -6.76 1.87 5.10
N ASP A 121 -6.85 2.15 3.79
CA ASP A 121 -7.63 3.26 3.23
C ASP A 121 -9.10 3.22 3.66
N LEU A 122 -9.72 2.05 3.65
CA LEU A 122 -11.11 1.89 4.10
C LEU A 122 -11.25 2.06 5.62
N ALA A 123 -10.33 1.53 6.41
CA ALA A 123 -10.33 1.68 7.86
C ALA A 123 -10.19 3.16 8.27
N LEU A 124 -9.24 3.88 7.67
CA LEU A 124 -9.02 5.30 7.93
C LEU A 124 -10.19 6.17 7.46
N ALA A 125 -10.82 5.82 6.36
CA ALA A 125 -12.02 6.52 5.93
C ALA A 125 -13.20 6.32 6.88
N LYS A 126 -13.37 5.13 7.46
CA LYS A 126 -14.34 4.87 8.52
C LYS A 126 -14.01 5.65 9.80
N LEU A 127 -12.72 5.75 10.13
CA LEU A 127 -12.26 6.54 11.29
C LEU A 127 -12.61 8.02 11.11
N ALA A 128 -12.36 8.62 9.95
CA ALA A 128 -12.76 10.00 9.66
C ALA A 128 -14.26 10.21 9.89
N ARG A 129 -15.11 9.29 9.43
CA ARG A 129 -16.57 9.37 9.63
C ARG A 129 -16.98 9.30 11.10
N LYS A 130 -16.28 8.51 11.92
CA LYS A 130 -16.52 8.48 13.37
C LYS A 130 -16.15 9.81 14.07
N MET A 131 -15.32 10.62 13.43
CA MET A 131 -14.93 11.96 13.85
C MET A 131 -15.82 13.08 13.25
N ASP A 132 -16.92 12.71 12.56
CA ASP A 132 -17.77 13.62 11.78
C ASP A 132 -17.02 14.42 10.70
N LEU A 133 -15.96 13.80 10.13
CA LEU A 133 -15.13 14.36 9.07
C LEU A 133 -15.29 13.60 7.75
N TRP A 134 -14.98 14.28 6.65
CA TRP A 134 -15.07 13.75 5.29
C TRP A 134 -13.69 13.36 4.78
N PRO A 135 -13.41 12.05 4.56
CA PRO A 135 -12.12 11.60 4.07
C PRO A 135 -11.92 11.89 2.59
N SER A 136 -10.72 12.32 2.20
CA SER A 136 -10.30 12.35 0.79
C SER A 136 -10.00 10.94 0.24
N LYS A 137 -9.70 10.84 -1.05
CA LYS A 137 -8.93 9.71 -1.57
C LYS A 137 -7.52 9.79 -1.00
N ARG A 138 -6.89 8.62 -0.78
CA ARG A 138 -5.48 8.55 -0.41
C ARG A 138 -4.59 9.13 -1.51
N PHE A 139 -3.47 9.69 -1.13
CA PHE A 139 -2.39 10.19 -1.99
C PHE A 139 -1.04 9.76 -1.40
N SER A 140 -0.04 9.56 -2.24
CA SER A 140 1.26 9.02 -1.80
C SER A 140 2.39 9.95 -2.23
N PRO A 141 3.51 10.03 -1.45
CA PRO A 141 4.73 10.71 -1.89
C PRO A 141 5.20 10.18 -3.25
N GLY A 142 5.71 11.08 -4.09
CA GLY A 142 6.12 10.78 -5.46
C GLY A 142 4.99 10.80 -6.49
N TYR A 143 3.75 11.11 -6.10
CA TYR A 143 2.61 11.22 -7.00
C TYR A 143 1.97 12.61 -6.95
N LYS A 144 1.51 13.09 -8.13
CA LYS A 144 0.90 14.40 -8.28
C LYS A 144 1.81 15.51 -7.75
N ASN A 145 1.30 16.32 -6.83
CA ASN A 145 1.98 17.47 -6.25
C ASN A 145 2.61 17.18 -4.88
N TRP A 146 2.80 15.91 -4.52
CA TRP A 146 3.46 15.52 -3.28
C TRP A 146 4.79 14.84 -3.61
N ASP A 147 5.88 15.60 -3.44
CA ASP A 147 7.21 15.16 -3.82
C ASP A 147 7.64 13.89 -3.07
N LEU A 148 8.52 13.09 -3.67
CA LEU A 148 9.03 11.87 -3.04
C LEU A 148 9.82 12.17 -1.76
N SER A 149 10.43 13.35 -1.65
CA SER A 149 11.15 13.78 -0.44
C SER A 149 10.25 13.83 0.80
N GLU A 150 8.94 14.01 0.63
CA GLU A 150 7.94 13.99 1.69
C GLU A 150 7.77 12.60 2.35
N GLN A 151 8.34 11.57 1.74
CA GLN A 151 8.47 10.25 2.34
C GLN A 151 9.16 10.31 3.71
N LYS A 152 10.15 11.21 3.87
CA LYS A 152 10.85 11.43 5.14
C LYS A 152 9.87 11.90 6.22
N PHE A 153 9.01 12.86 5.90
CA PHE A 153 8.01 13.37 6.84
C PHE A 153 7.07 12.25 7.33
N VAL A 154 6.63 11.37 6.43
CA VAL A 154 5.81 10.20 6.83
C VAL A 154 6.57 9.29 7.79
N PHE A 155 7.87 9.07 7.55
CA PHE A 155 8.73 8.22 8.38
C PHE A 155 9.14 8.87 9.71
N ASP A 156 9.11 10.19 9.80
CA ASP A 156 9.32 10.93 11.06
C ASP A 156 8.08 10.82 11.97
N ILE A 157 6.88 10.71 11.38
CA ILE A 157 5.62 10.56 12.13
C ILE A 157 5.39 9.12 12.56
N LEU A 158 5.71 8.15 11.70
CA LEU A 158 5.40 6.73 11.92
C LEU A 158 6.65 5.95 12.31
N PRO A 159 6.58 5.10 13.37
CA PRO A 159 7.71 4.27 13.79
C PRO A 159 7.94 3.10 12.80
N ALA A 160 8.26 3.43 11.54
CA ALA A 160 8.40 2.48 10.43
C ALA A 160 9.38 1.34 10.72
N LYS A 161 10.43 1.60 11.52
CA LYS A 161 11.42 0.60 11.92
C LYS A 161 10.82 -0.55 12.73
N GLU A 162 9.74 -0.31 13.46
CA GLU A 162 9.03 -1.36 14.22
C GLU A 162 8.34 -2.37 13.30
N MET A 163 8.07 -1.98 12.04
CA MET A 163 7.56 -2.86 10.98
C MET A 163 8.68 -3.42 10.09
N GLY A 164 9.95 -3.18 10.43
CA GLY A 164 11.09 -3.54 9.59
C GLY A 164 11.17 -2.76 8.27
N VAL A 165 10.50 -1.60 8.18
CA VAL A 165 10.53 -0.76 6.97
C VAL A 165 11.49 0.41 7.14
N THR A 166 12.36 0.61 6.14
CA THR A 166 13.34 1.70 6.10
C THR A 166 13.34 2.39 4.75
N LEU A 167 13.99 3.53 4.64
CA LEU A 167 14.24 4.23 3.38
C LEU A 167 15.70 4.05 2.97
N ASN A 168 15.94 3.78 1.68
CA ASN A 168 17.28 3.84 1.10
C ASN A 168 17.66 5.30 0.73
N ALA A 169 18.85 5.50 0.18
CA ALA A 169 19.35 6.81 -0.21
C ALA A 169 18.48 7.52 -1.28
N SER A 170 17.75 6.75 -2.07
CA SER A 170 16.81 7.27 -3.08
C SER A 170 15.38 7.43 -2.55
N LEU A 171 15.18 7.33 -1.23
CA LEU A 171 13.88 7.44 -0.55
C LEU A 171 12.88 6.34 -0.92
N MET A 172 13.36 5.23 -1.47
CA MET A 172 12.53 4.05 -1.73
C MET A 172 12.45 3.19 -0.46
N MET A 173 11.28 2.65 -0.18
CA MET A 173 11.05 1.76 0.95
C MET A 173 11.73 0.40 0.77
N ILE A 174 12.29 -0.13 1.84
CA ILE A 174 12.80 -1.49 1.97
C ILE A 174 12.09 -2.12 3.16
N PRO A 175 11.34 -3.23 2.95
CA PRO A 175 11.11 -3.95 1.69
C PRO A 175 10.29 -3.13 0.68
N ARG A 176 10.47 -3.40 -0.62
CA ARG A 176 9.81 -2.68 -1.72
C ARG A 176 8.29 -2.90 -1.77
N LYS A 177 7.81 -4.02 -1.22
CA LYS A 177 6.39 -4.35 -1.13
C LYS A 177 5.75 -3.65 0.08
N SER A 178 6.00 -2.34 0.15
CA SER A 178 5.46 -1.42 1.15
C SER A 178 4.80 -0.22 0.47
N VAL A 179 3.81 0.38 1.11
CA VAL A 179 3.04 1.52 0.59
C VAL A 179 2.85 2.54 1.71
N SER A 180 3.22 3.80 1.47
CA SER A 180 2.89 4.92 2.34
C SER A 180 1.89 5.84 1.67
N PHE A 181 1.00 6.44 2.45
CA PHE A 181 0.04 7.40 1.93
C PHE A 181 -0.46 8.36 3.01
N GLY A 182 -1.01 9.49 2.55
CA GLY A 182 -1.79 10.43 3.34
C GLY A 182 -3.26 10.40 2.94
N MET A 183 -4.13 10.87 3.83
CA MET A 183 -5.56 11.05 3.61
C MET A 183 -6.03 12.28 4.39
N ASN A 184 -6.55 13.28 3.69
CA ASN A 184 -7.12 14.47 4.32
C ASN A 184 -8.50 14.17 4.90
N TYR A 185 -8.80 14.74 6.06
CA TYR A 185 -10.09 14.70 6.68
C TYR A 185 -10.64 16.14 6.71
N TYR A 186 -11.74 16.38 6.05
CA TYR A 186 -12.35 17.69 5.88
C TYR A 186 -13.62 17.84 6.75
N ARG A 187 -13.85 19.03 7.26
CA ARG A 187 -15.11 19.36 7.92
C ARG A 187 -16.28 19.45 6.92
N ASP A 188 -16.00 19.97 5.73
CA ASP A 188 -17.00 20.15 4.67
C ASP A 188 -16.81 19.10 3.56
N SER A 189 -17.91 18.49 3.15
CA SER A 189 -17.95 17.49 2.09
C SER A 189 -17.55 18.03 0.71
N GLN A 190 -17.64 19.33 0.46
CA GLN A 190 -17.26 19.93 -0.83
C GLN A 190 -15.78 19.75 -1.17
N PHE A 191 -14.91 19.60 -0.16
CA PHE A 191 -13.48 19.38 -0.37
C PHE A 191 -13.12 17.90 -0.62
N THR A 192 -14.01 16.97 -0.37
CA THR A 192 -13.72 15.56 -0.60
C THR A 192 -13.85 15.19 -2.06
N THR A 193 -12.86 14.49 -2.59
CA THR A 193 -12.91 13.86 -3.92
C THR A 193 -13.43 12.42 -3.87
N ARG A 194 -13.78 11.94 -2.68
CA ARG A 194 -14.27 10.57 -2.44
C ARG A 194 -15.79 10.56 -2.63
N LYS A 195 -16.27 9.84 -3.64
CA LYS A 195 -17.70 9.57 -3.77
C LYS A 195 -18.16 8.80 -2.52
N SER A 196 -19.38 9.09 -2.05
CA SER A 196 -19.98 8.46 -0.86
C SER A 196 -19.79 6.94 -0.89
N PHE A 197 -19.45 6.40 0.28
CA PHE A 197 -19.43 4.95 0.49
C PHE A 197 -20.84 4.37 0.28
N PRO A 198 -20.95 3.17 -0.29
CA PRO A 198 -22.19 2.42 -0.22
C PRO A 198 -22.52 2.04 1.23
#